data_24f4172a4a8cdcc630da4dd0f42c86fa
#
_entry.id   24f4172a4a8cdcc630da4dd0f42c86fa
#
_cell.length_a   1.000
_cell.length_b   1.000
_cell.length_c   1.000
_cell.angle_alpha   90.00
_cell.angle_beta   90.00
_cell.angle_gamma   90.00
#
_symmetry.space_group_name_H-M   'P 1'
#
loop_
_entity.id
_entity.type
_entity.pdbx_description
1 polymer ?
#
loop_
_entity_poly.entity_id
_entity_poly.type
_entity_poly.pdbx_seq_one_letter_code
_entity_poly.pdbx_strand_id
1 'polypeptide(L)'
;MIDIPGGRQSFDFDCGAKALQLVMAYYGVETSEGNLIIELKSDNKGTSVENMIAVAEKHGFEVIAKCGVSLDTVKQYVEKDIPVIVLVQAWAERYMTLEDWKQDYDDGHYAIVIGYRDTVIVFEDPASFRRTWLTEEEFLARWHDVNPRTKEEFDHFAMVLLGKEPAKKALEHMD
;
A
#
# COMPACT_ATOMS: atom_id res chain seq x y z
N MET A 1 -9.76 5.69 -12.03
CA MET A 1 -8.49 5.03 -11.62
C MET A 1 -7.48 6.11 -11.34
N ILE A 2 -6.91 6.11 -10.16
CA ILE A 2 -5.93 7.10 -9.71
C ILE A 2 -4.64 6.91 -10.48
N ASP A 3 -4.07 7.99 -10.97
CA ASP A 3 -2.81 7.96 -11.71
C ASP A 3 -1.64 8.34 -10.79
N ILE A 4 -1.24 7.37 -9.97
CA ILE A 4 -0.12 7.47 -9.03
C ILE A 4 1.20 7.19 -9.77
N PRO A 5 2.31 7.83 -9.40
CA PRO A 5 3.62 7.47 -9.94
C PRO A 5 3.90 5.98 -9.77
N GLY A 6 4.36 5.32 -10.83
CA GLY A 6 4.74 3.92 -10.75
C GLY A 6 6.17 3.75 -10.22
N GLY A 7 6.42 2.61 -9.57
CA GLY A 7 7.77 2.29 -9.11
C GLY A 7 7.82 0.92 -8.45
N ARG A 8 9.00 0.28 -8.55
CA ARG A 8 9.24 -1.01 -7.93
C ARG A 8 10.17 -0.85 -6.72
N GLN A 9 9.90 -1.61 -5.68
CA GLN A 9 10.77 -1.73 -4.50
C GLN A 9 12.16 -2.24 -4.89
N SER A 10 13.17 -1.79 -4.14
CA SER A 10 14.56 -2.14 -4.41
C SER A 10 14.98 -3.45 -3.75
N PHE A 11 14.35 -3.82 -2.62
CA PHE A 11 14.65 -5.01 -1.82
C PHE A 11 13.36 -5.78 -1.52
N ASP A 12 13.49 -7.02 -1.06
CA ASP A 12 12.32 -7.88 -0.77
C ASP A 12 11.52 -7.44 0.48
N PHE A 13 12.10 -6.57 1.32
CA PHE A 13 11.50 -6.15 2.60
C PHE A 13 10.95 -4.71 2.61
N ASP A 14 11.08 -3.94 1.53
CA ASP A 14 10.80 -2.50 1.53
C ASP A 14 9.49 -2.10 0.82
N CYS A 15 8.58 -3.06 0.63
CA CYS A 15 7.27 -2.79 0.03
C CYS A 15 6.51 -1.65 0.74
N GLY A 16 6.58 -1.57 2.07
CA GLY A 16 5.99 -0.49 2.84
C GLY A 16 6.63 0.87 2.56
N ALA A 17 7.97 0.94 2.49
CA ALA A 17 8.68 2.16 2.15
C ALA A 17 8.34 2.64 0.73
N LYS A 18 8.31 1.71 -0.23
CA LYS A 18 7.92 2.03 -1.60
C LYS A 18 6.46 2.46 -1.71
N ALA A 19 5.53 1.75 -1.08
CA ALA A 19 4.12 2.12 -1.07
C ALA A 19 3.91 3.55 -0.52
N LEU A 20 4.56 3.87 0.61
CA LEU A 20 4.50 5.20 1.19
C LEU A 20 5.12 6.25 0.27
N GLN A 21 6.29 5.97 -0.34
CA GLN A 21 6.95 6.85 -1.31
C GLN A 21 6.01 7.24 -2.47
N LEU A 22 5.37 6.23 -3.07
CA LEU A 22 4.50 6.44 -4.23
C LEU A 22 3.26 7.28 -3.88
N VAL A 23 2.64 7.02 -2.72
CA VAL A 23 1.50 7.82 -2.26
C VAL A 23 1.91 9.24 -1.89
N MET A 24 3.07 9.43 -1.24
CA MET A 24 3.60 10.77 -0.94
C MET A 24 3.91 11.55 -2.21
N ALA A 25 4.54 10.90 -3.21
CA ALA A 25 4.84 11.51 -4.50
C ALA A 25 3.57 11.90 -5.28
N TYR A 26 2.50 11.12 -5.17
CA TYR A 26 1.19 11.48 -5.71
C TYR A 26 0.68 12.83 -5.18
N TYR A 27 0.97 13.15 -3.92
CA TYR A 27 0.65 14.42 -3.28
C TYR A 27 1.78 15.47 -3.39
N GLY A 28 2.78 15.27 -4.24
CA GLY A 28 3.87 16.20 -4.48
C GLY A 28 4.93 16.28 -3.36
N VAL A 29 4.96 15.27 -2.48
CA VAL A 29 6.01 15.15 -1.47
C VAL A 29 7.05 14.15 -1.96
N GLU A 30 8.19 14.68 -2.40
CA GLU A 30 9.28 13.88 -2.95
C GLU A 30 10.27 13.48 -1.85
N THR A 31 10.60 12.21 -1.82
CA THR A 31 11.66 11.65 -0.98
C THR A 31 12.23 10.40 -1.64
N SER A 32 13.49 10.08 -1.34
CA SER A 32 14.07 8.85 -1.86
C SER A 32 13.60 7.63 -1.06
N GLU A 33 13.50 6.49 -1.73
CA GLU A 33 13.19 5.20 -1.08
C GLU A 33 14.18 4.89 0.04
N GLY A 34 15.49 5.11 -0.21
CA GLY A 34 16.53 4.89 0.79
C GLY A 34 16.36 5.73 2.05
N ASN A 35 15.96 7.00 1.92
CA ASN A 35 15.64 7.86 3.07
C ASN A 35 14.44 7.32 3.83
N LEU A 36 13.39 6.87 3.13
CA LEU A 36 12.21 6.29 3.77
C LEU A 36 12.52 4.98 4.48
N ILE A 37 13.34 4.10 3.90
CA ILE A 37 13.78 2.86 4.57
C ILE A 37 14.41 3.20 5.93
N ILE A 38 15.27 4.23 5.98
CA ILE A 38 15.92 4.68 7.22
C ILE A 38 14.90 5.29 8.20
N GLU A 39 14.05 6.21 7.74
CA GLU A 39 13.05 6.85 8.59
C GLU A 39 12.03 5.85 9.15
N LEU A 40 11.59 4.91 8.33
CA LEU A 40 10.66 3.84 8.69
C LEU A 40 11.30 2.74 9.53
N LYS A 41 12.63 2.74 9.66
CA LYS A 41 13.40 1.66 10.31
C LYS A 41 13.04 0.29 9.73
N SER A 42 12.82 0.24 8.40
CA SER A 42 12.53 -0.99 7.69
C SER A 42 13.72 -1.94 7.74
N ASP A 43 13.47 -3.21 7.93
CA ASP A 43 14.48 -4.27 7.97
C ASP A 43 13.95 -5.56 7.31
N ASN A 44 14.68 -6.66 7.45
CA ASN A 44 14.30 -7.95 6.87
C ASN A 44 12.96 -8.53 7.35
N LYS A 45 12.32 -7.89 8.33
CA LYS A 45 10.94 -8.20 8.80
C LYS A 45 9.92 -7.19 8.27
N GLY A 46 10.31 -6.35 7.32
CA GLY A 46 9.45 -5.36 6.70
C GLY A 46 9.35 -4.04 7.48
N THR A 47 8.27 -3.33 7.25
CA THR A 47 7.96 -2.00 7.82
C THR A 47 6.73 -2.11 8.71
N SER A 48 6.82 -1.60 9.94
CA SER A 48 5.65 -1.59 10.84
C SER A 48 4.64 -0.51 10.46
N VAL A 49 3.36 -0.79 10.74
CA VAL A 49 2.26 0.17 10.51
C VAL A 49 2.47 1.45 11.32
N GLU A 50 2.92 1.34 12.58
CA GLU A 50 3.16 2.49 13.45
C GLU A 50 4.23 3.42 12.88
N ASN A 51 5.32 2.86 12.33
CA ASN A 51 6.35 3.65 11.69
C ASN A 51 5.85 4.31 10.40
N MET A 52 5.01 3.62 9.63
CA MET A 52 4.37 4.22 8.44
C MET A 52 3.51 5.43 8.81
N ILE A 53 2.70 5.32 9.85
CA ILE A 53 1.88 6.43 10.35
C ILE A 53 2.77 7.59 10.80
N ALA A 54 3.73 7.33 11.68
CA ALA A 54 4.60 8.37 12.25
C ALA A 54 5.42 9.12 11.17
N VAL A 55 5.94 8.40 10.17
CA VAL A 55 6.70 9.01 9.07
C VAL A 55 5.79 9.84 8.17
N ALA A 56 4.60 9.35 7.81
CA ALA A 56 3.65 10.11 7.02
C ALA A 56 3.22 11.42 7.73
N GLU A 57 2.94 11.36 9.03
CA GLU A 57 2.62 12.54 9.84
C GLU A 57 3.79 13.53 9.91
N LYS A 58 5.03 13.04 10.06
CA LYS A 58 6.25 13.86 10.01
C LYS A 58 6.39 14.62 8.69
N HIS A 59 5.95 14.03 7.57
CA HIS A 59 5.91 14.66 6.26
C HIS A 59 4.67 15.54 6.02
N GLY A 60 3.88 15.80 7.06
CA GLY A 60 2.78 16.77 7.07
C GLY A 60 1.45 16.22 6.54
N PHE A 61 1.24 14.93 6.59
CA PHE A 61 -0.05 14.31 6.28
C PHE A 61 -0.89 14.11 7.54
N GLU A 62 -2.20 14.21 7.39
CA GLU A 62 -3.16 13.61 8.30
C GLU A 62 -3.34 12.14 7.89
N VAL A 63 -3.24 11.21 8.84
CA VAL A 63 -3.27 9.78 8.55
C VAL A 63 -4.52 9.16 9.17
N ILE A 64 -5.28 8.41 8.37
CA ILE A 64 -6.30 7.50 8.85
C ILE A 64 -5.83 6.08 8.57
N ALA A 65 -5.59 5.30 9.63
CA ALA A 65 -5.18 3.91 9.57
C ALA A 65 -6.07 3.06 10.46
N LYS A 66 -6.77 2.08 9.90
CA LYS A 66 -7.78 1.27 10.62
C LYS A 66 -7.80 -0.16 10.12
N CYS A 67 -8.13 -1.10 11.02
CA CYS A 67 -8.60 -2.44 10.69
C CYS A 67 -10.13 -2.50 10.58
N GLY A 68 -10.67 -3.59 10.03
CA GLY A 68 -12.12 -3.79 9.87
C GLY A 68 -12.76 -2.86 8.85
N VAL A 69 -11.99 -2.35 7.89
CA VAL A 69 -12.52 -1.47 6.83
C VAL A 69 -13.29 -2.31 5.81
N SER A 70 -14.43 -1.80 5.36
CA SER A 70 -15.20 -2.48 4.31
C SER A 70 -14.64 -2.19 2.92
N LEU A 71 -14.86 -3.11 1.98
CA LEU A 71 -14.50 -2.91 0.56
C LEU A 71 -15.19 -1.66 -0.02
N ASP A 72 -16.43 -1.40 0.36
CA ASP A 72 -17.17 -0.20 -0.07
C ASP A 72 -16.49 1.08 0.41
N THR A 73 -15.93 1.08 1.62
CA THR A 73 -15.16 2.23 2.14
C THR A 73 -13.89 2.45 1.32
N VAL A 74 -13.18 1.39 0.94
CA VAL A 74 -12.00 1.49 0.05
C VAL A 74 -12.40 2.08 -1.30
N LYS A 75 -13.49 1.61 -1.91
CA LYS A 75 -14.02 2.14 -3.16
C LYS A 75 -14.38 3.63 -3.05
N GLN A 76 -15.03 4.04 -1.96
CA GLN A 76 -15.36 5.46 -1.71
C GLN A 76 -14.13 6.36 -1.60
N TYR A 77 -13.00 5.88 -1.03
CA TYR A 77 -11.75 6.63 -1.04
C TYR A 77 -11.22 6.78 -2.46
N VAL A 78 -11.17 5.71 -3.22
CA VAL A 78 -10.70 5.72 -4.62
C VAL A 78 -11.55 6.61 -5.52
N GLU A 79 -12.87 6.66 -5.32
CA GLU A 79 -13.79 7.57 -6.04
C GLU A 79 -13.51 9.05 -5.75
N LYS A 80 -12.89 9.36 -4.63
CA LYS A 80 -12.46 10.70 -4.23
C LYS A 80 -10.98 10.99 -4.57
N ASP A 81 -10.39 10.17 -5.45
CA ASP A 81 -8.98 10.25 -5.82
C ASP A 81 -8.00 10.11 -4.63
N ILE A 82 -8.39 9.35 -3.60
CA ILE A 82 -7.57 9.04 -2.44
C ILE A 82 -7.05 7.60 -2.57
N PRO A 83 -5.75 7.38 -2.82
CA PRO A 83 -5.16 6.04 -2.86
C PRO A 83 -5.15 5.40 -1.47
N VAL A 84 -5.40 4.10 -1.41
CA VAL A 84 -5.51 3.36 -0.15
C VAL A 84 -4.39 2.34 -0.04
N ILE A 85 -3.50 2.50 0.93
CA ILE A 85 -2.49 1.49 1.26
C ILE A 85 -3.17 0.38 2.06
N VAL A 86 -2.96 -0.85 1.65
CA VAL A 86 -3.52 -2.06 2.27
C VAL A 86 -2.43 -3.07 2.59
N LEU A 87 -2.69 -3.96 3.56
CA LEU A 87 -1.88 -5.14 3.85
C LEU A 87 -2.59 -6.38 3.31
N VAL A 88 -1.92 -7.11 2.44
CA VAL A 88 -2.47 -8.30 1.77
C VAL A 88 -1.45 -9.44 1.77
N GLN A 89 -1.91 -10.67 1.60
CA GLN A 89 -1.05 -11.80 1.30
C GLN A 89 -0.86 -11.90 -0.23
N ALA A 90 0.39 -11.82 -0.71
CA ALA A 90 0.69 -11.81 -2.13
C ALA A 90 2.07 -12.41 -2.44
N TRP A 91 2.26 -12.83 -3.69
CA TRP A 91 3.56 -13.25 -4.25
C TRP A 91 4.14 -14.53 -3.63
N ALA A 92 3.29 -15.46 -3.17
CA ALA A 92 3.75 -16.77 -2.72
C ALA A 92 4.55 -17.50 -3.80
N GLU A 93 5.61 -18.20 -3.41
CA GLU A 93 6.45 -18.97 -4.32
C GLU A 93 5.77 -20.25 -4.85
N ARG A 94 4.63 -20.66 -4.27
CA ARG A 94 3.85 -21.84 -4.63
C ARG A 94 2.45 -21.48 -5.12
N TYR A 95 1.83 -22.40 -5.83
CA TYR A 95 0.41 -22.25 -6.16
C TYR A 95 -0.44 -22.25 -4.89
N MET A 96 -1.35 -21.29 -4.78
CA MET A 96 -2.26 -21.10 -3.65
C MET A 96 -3.71 -21.14 -4.14
N THR A 97 -4.53 -21.93 -3.48
CA THR A 97 -5.98 -21.86 -3.63
C THR A 97 -6.55 -20.68 -2.85
N LEU A 98 -7.80 -20.33 -3.07
CA LEU A 98 -8.45 -19.26 -2.31
C LEU A 98 -8.48 -19.57 -0.79
N GLU A 99 -8.66 -20.83 -0.41
CA GLU A 99 -8.63 -21.26 0.98
C GLU A 99 -7.23 -21.22 1.58
N ASP A 100 -6.19 -21.54 0.79
CA ASP A 100 -4.80 -21.41 1.23
C ASP A 100 -4.50 -19.93 1.56
N TRP A 101 -4.95 -18.99 0.70
CA TRP A 101 -4.76 -17.56 0.93
C TRP A 101 -5.44 -17.06 2.20
N LYS A 102 -6.61 -17.58 2.56
CA LYS A 102 -7.29 -17.19 3.83
C LYS A 102 -6.53 -17.64 5.08
N GLN A 103 -5.69 -18.66 4.95
CA GLN A 103 -4.91 -19.25 6.05
C GLN A 103 -3.45 -18.76 6.05
N ASP A 104 -3.04 -18.04 5.02
CA ASP A 104 -1.67 -17.58 4.85
C ASP A 104 -1.37 -16.34 5.69
N TYR A 105 -0.19 -16.29 6.31
CA TYR A 105 0.34 -15.15 7.06
C TYR A 105 1.85 -14.98 6.85
N ASP A 106 2.40 -15.66 5.85
CA ASP A 106 3.83 -15.67 5.57
C ASP A 106 4.22 -14.73 4.42
N ASP A 107 3.25 -14.40 3.54
CA ASP A 107 3.45 -13.63 2.32
C ASP A 107 2.90 -12.20 2.43
N GLY A 108 3.04 -11.56 3.60
CA GLY A 108 2.54 -10.22 3.90
C GLY A 108 3.16 -9.14 3.01
N HIS A 109 2.32 -8.30 2.41
CA HIS A 109 2.72 -7.32 1.42
C HIS A 109 1.90 -6.03 1.50
N TYR A 110 2.57 -4.87 1.39
CA TYR A 110 1.90 -3.59 1.21
C TYR A 110 1.62 -3.35 -0.27
N ALA A 111 0.37 -3.07 -0.61
CA ALA A 111 -0.07 -2.66 -1.94
C ALA A 111 -0.92 -1.38 -1.86
N ILE A 112 -1.12 -0.69 -2.98
CA ILE A 112 -1.89 0.55 -3.03
C ILE A 112 -3.10 0.34 -3.94
N VAL A 113 -4.32 0.37 -3.40
CA VAL A 113 -5.54 0.37 -4.20
C VAL A 113 -5.67 1.70 -4.91
N ILE A 114 -5.72 1.67 -6.24
CA ILE A 114 -5.79 2.86 -7.10
C ILE A 114 -7.06 2.92 -7.95
N GLY A 115 -7.85 1.85 -7.96
CA GLY A 115 -9.05 1.78 -8.76
C GLY A 115 -9.79 0.47 -8.62
N TYR A 116 -10.95 0.42 -9.26
CA TYR A 116 -11.68 -0.82 -9.45
C TYR A 116 -12.48 -0.77 -10.76
N ARG A 117 -12.81 -1.92 -11.30
CA ARG A 117 -13.70 -2.06 -12.46
C ARG A 117 -14.49 -3.36 -12.29
N ASP A 118 -15.81 -3.26 -12.38
CA ASP A 118 -16.72 -4.41 -12.17
C ASP A 118 -16.40 -5.11 -10.83
N THR A 119 -15.91 -6.34 -10.87
CA THR A 119 -15.52 -7.14 -9.69
C THR A 119 -14.00 -7.23 -9.51
N VAL A 120 -13.23 -6.32 -10.10
CA VAL A 120 -11.77 -6.32 -10.06
C VAL A 120 -11.25 -5.11 -9.31
N ILE A 121 -10.37 -5.32 -8.36
CA ILE A 121 -9.62 -4.28 -7.65
C ILE A 121 -8.24 -4.14 -8.31
N VAL A 122 -7.84 -2.90 -8.56
CA VAL A 122 -6.58 -2.58 -9.25
C VAL A 122 -5.61 -1.92 -8.29
N PHE A 123 -4.36 -2.37 -8.35
CA PHE A 123 -3.29 -1.90 -7.47
C PHE A 123 -2.14 -1.27 -8.24
N GLU A 124 -1.53 -0.24 -7.66
CA GLU A 124 -0.13 0.05 -7.85
C GLU A 124 0.65 -0.79 -6.83
N ASP A 125 1.51 -1.65 -7.31
CA ASP A 125 2.11 -2.72 -6.53
C ASP A 125 3.64 -2.56 -6.47
N PRO A 126 4.22 -2.33 -5.29
CA PRO A 126 5.67 -2.21 -5.12
C PRO A 126 6.50 -3.39 -5.65
N ALA A 127 5.94 -4.59 -5.70
CA ALA A 127 6.64 -5.79 -6.19
C ALA A 127 6.61 -5.92 -7.73
N SER A 128 5.83 -5.09 -8.43
CA SER A 128 5.63 -5.21 -9.89
C SER A 128 5.94 -3.92 -10.64
N PHE A 129 6.47 -4.04 -11.87
CA PHE A 129 6.58 -2.91 -12.81
C PHE A 129 5.26 -2.58 -13.53
N ARG A 130 4.23 -3.42 -13.34
CA ARG A 130 2.92 -3.26 -13.94
C ARG A 130 1.89 -3.16 -12.83
N ARG A 131 0.81 -2.44 -13.09
CA ARG A 131 -0.37 -2.48 -12.23
C ARG A 131 -0.87 -3.91 -12.13
N THR A 132 -1.17 -4.33 -10.92
CA THR A 132 -1.69 -5.67 -10.62
C THR A 132 -3.18 -5.59 -10.30
N TRP A 133 -3.83 -6.74 -10.22
CA TRP A 133 -5.24 -6.80 -9.91
C TRP A 133 -5.60 -8.11 -9.20
N LEU A 134 -6.65 -8.05 -8.43
CA LEU A 134 -7.33 -9.20 -7.83
C LEU A 134 -8.82 -9.06 -8.10
N THR A 135 -9.55 -10.17 -8.18
CA THR A 135 -11.00 -10.13 -8.05
C THR A 135 -11.37 -9.66 -6.63
N GLU A 136 -12.58 -9.16 -6.41
CA GLU A 136 -13.04 -8.79 -5.07
C GLU A 136 -12.99 -9.98 -4.11
N GLU A 137 -13.35 -11.17 -4.59
CA GLU A 137 -13.28 -12.41 -3.79
C GLU A 137 -11.85 -12.75 -3.37
N GLU A 138 -10.89 -12.67 -4.31
CA GLU A 138 -9.46 -12.88 -4.01
C GLU A 138 -8.92 -11.82 -3.07
N PHE A 139 -9.27 -10.56 -3.28
CA PHE A 139 -8.85 -9.47 -2.41
C PHE A 139 -9.35 -9.67 -0.99
N LEU A 140 -10.62 -9.95 -0.79
CA LEU A 140 -11.20 -10.20 0.53
C LEU A 140 -10.57 -11.43 1.23
N ALA A 141 -10.23 -12.47 0.47
CA ALA A 141 -9.56 -13.66 1.00
C ALA A 141 -8.11 -13.40 1.44
N ARG A 142 -7.44 -12.39 0.88
CA ARG A 142 -6.02 -12.06 1.11
C ARG A 142 -5.82 -10.79 1.95
N TRP A 143 -6.90 -10.06 2.28
CA TRP A 143 -6.82 -8.75 2.94
C TRP A 143 -6.64 -8.87 4.45
N HIS A 144 -5.56 -9.47 4.84
CA HIS A 144 -5.13 -9.64 6.22
C HIS A 144 -3.61 -9.78 6.30
N ASP A 145 -3.06 -9.57 7.48
CA ASP A 145 -1.64 -9.80 7.77
C ASP A 145 -1.43 -9.89 9.29
N VAL A 146 -0.21 -10.19 9.70
CA VAL A 146 0.21 -10.22 11.10
C VAL A 146 1.53 -9.50 11.28
N ASN A 147 1.65 -8.68 12.31
CA ASN A 147 2.94 -8.09 12.65
C ASN A 147 3.92 -9.21 13.08
N PRO A 148 5.03 -9.42 12.35
CA PRO A 148 5.93 -10.54 12.64
C PRO A 148 6.62 -10.43 14.02
N ARG A 149 6.66 -9.22 14.62
CA ARG A 149 7.28 -8.97 15.92
C ARG A 149 6.30 -9.06 17.07
N THR A 150 5.15 -8.37 16.96
CA THR A 150 4.16 -8.24 18.06
C THR A 150 3.07 -9.28 18.01
N LYS A 151 2.89 -9.96 16.87
CA LYS A 151 1.78 -10.87 16.57
C LYS A 151 0.41 -10.19 16.57
N GLU A 152 0.39 -8.88 16.44
CA GLU A 152 -0.83 -8.11 16.19
C GLU A 152 -1.38 -8.46 14.82
N GLU A 153 -2.66 -8.77 14.75
CA GLU A 153 -3.38 -9.09 13.51
C GLU A 153 -3.93 -7.83 12.86
N PHE A 154 -3.77 -7.73 11.55
CA PHE A 154 -4.31 -6.68 10.71
C PHE A 154 -5.36 -7.27 9.76
N ASP A 155 -6.59 -7.38 10.22
CA ASP A 155 -7.71 -7.81 9.40
C ASP A 155 -8.36 -6.61 8.71
N HIS A 156 -8.48 -6.66 7.38
CA HIS A 156 -9.01 -5.58 6.56
C HIS A 156 -8.38 -4.20 6.88
N PHE A 157 -7.06 -4.18 6.96
CA PHE A 157 -6.31 -2.94 7.24
C PHE A 157 -6.30 -2.02 6.03
N ALA A 158 -6.58 -0.74 6.26
CA ALA A 158 -6.44 0.32 5.28
C ALA A 158 -5.81 1.57 5.89
N MET A 159 -4.92 2.22 5.15
CA MET A 159 -4.30 3.49 5.50
C MET A 159 -4.45 4.48 4.35
N VAL A 160 -4.89 5.68 4.66
CA VAL A 160 -4.96 6.80 3.70
C VAL A 160 -4.24 8.03 4.24
N LEU A 161 -3.63 8.78 3.33
CA LEU A 161 -2.97 10.06 3.60
C LEU A 161 -3.87 11.20 3.13
N LEU A 162 -4.11 12.17 4.00
CA LEU A 162 -4.99 13.30 3.78
C LEU A 162 -4.26 14.63 4.05
N GLY A 163 -4.94 15.75 3.78
CA GLY A 163 -4.44 17.09 4.09
C GLY A 163 -3.59 17.73 3.00
N LYS A 164 -3.41 17.05 1.86
CA LYS A 164 -2.74 17.58 0.68
C LYS A 164 -3.55 17.27 -0.58
N GLU A 165 -3.47 18.15 -1.56
CA GLU A 165 -4.07 17.91 -2.87
C GLU A 165 -3.12 17.12 -3.77
N PRO A 166 -3.64 16.29 -4.69
CA PRO A 166 -2.82 15.61 -5.68
C PRO A 166 -1.94 16.59 -6.46
N ALA A 167 -0.69 16.24 -6.67
CA ALA A 167 0.25 17.06 -7.42
C ALA A 167 -0.24 17.23 -8.87
N LYS A 168 -0.16 18.46 -9.37
CA LYS A 168 -0.46 18.71 -10.78
C LYS A 168 0.61 18.05 -11.65
N LYS A 169 0.17 17.27 -12.64
CA LYS A 169 1.06 16.75 -13.67
C LYS A 169 1.42 17.88 -14.62
N ALA A 170 2.52 18.56 -14.35
CA ALA A 170 3.11 19.55 -15.24
C ALA A 170 4.44 19.02 -15.79
N LEU A 171 4.76 19.37 -17.02
CA LEU A 171 6.10 19.17 -17.53
C LEU A 171 7.03 20.15 -16.82
N GLU A 172 8.13 19.64 -16.30
CA GLU A 172 9.19 20.44 -15.67
C GLU A 172 10.40 20.46 -16.58
N HIS A 173 11.03 21.65 -16.70
CA HIS A 173 12.25 21.81 -17.49
C HIS A 173 13.44 21.31 -16.66
N MET A 174 14.28 20.45 -17.26
CA MET A 174 15.55 20.04 -16.66
C MET A 174 16.58 21.16 -16.85
N ASP A 175 16.89 21.86 -15.78
CA ASP A 175 17.90 22.93 -15.77
C ASP A 175 19.33 22.38 -15.80
#